data_a474b468c2bec9de3ae448506c0cc4e1
#
_entry.id   a474b468c2bec9de3ae448506c0cc4e1
#
_cell.length_a   1.000
_cell.length_b   1.000
_cell.length_c   1.000
_cell.angle_alpha   90.00
_cell.angle_beta   90.00
_cell.angle_gamma   90.00
#
_symmetry.space_group_name_H-M   'P 1'
#
loop_
_entity.id
_entity.type
_entity.pdbx_description
1 polymer ?
#
loop_
_entity_poly.entity_id
_entity_poly.type
_entity_poly.pdbx_seq_one_letter_code
_entity_poly.pdbx_strand_id
1 'polypeptide(L)'
;MSKERFEWLDRWITHEEDVIRTTGSESNVKEIYDACAELEKDETNFILNQFSEFANHVGHHEVTGRALENIFLSYKEKNSNLRLAGFVAASGSAGTLGAGERLKENHGAKIVAVEALECPTMLYNGFGEHNIQGIGDKHIPLIHNVTNTDVIVAISDKATDSLNLVFTSEEGKSFLVEELGASPEIVDQLRHFGFSSTCNLLAAIKTAKTLDLGPDDMIVTVATDGSELYESEKTHLLENEFPKGFSSEAASLIVNEHLRGADTSNVELLDDVGRNRIFNLGYYTWVEQQGIEFSDFEIRRDQQFWKHIQKLAPVWDDLINEFNSQTGLIKTK
;
A
#
# COMPACT_ATOMS: atom_id res chain seq x y z
N MET A 1 10.01 -11.66 1.01
CA MET A 1 9.09 -12.05 -0.10
C MET A 1 8.69 -13.50 0.12
N SER A 2 7.39 -13.83 0.08
CA SER A 2 6.88 -15.19 0.22
C SER A 2 7.44 -16.12 -0.86
N LYS A 3 7.44 -17.42 -0.55
CA LYS A 3 7.92 -18.44 -1.50
C LYS A 3 7.10 -18.43 -2.80
N GLU A 4 5.79 -18.28 -2.69
CA GLU A 4 4.86 -18.28 -3.83
C GLU A 4 5.10 -17.09 -4.77
N ARG A 5 5.37 -15.90 -4.23
CA ARG A 5 5.73 -14.72 -5.03
C ARG A 5 7.04 -14.94 -5.77
N PHE A 6 8.00 -15.57 -5.11
CA PHE A 6 9.29 -15.88 -5.72
C PHE A 6 9.14 -16.90 -6.85
N GLU A 7 8.37 -17.98 -6.63
CA GLU A 7 8.05 -18.99 -7.64
C GLU A 7 7.27 -18.40 -8.84
N TRP A 8 6.44 -17.37 -8.57
CA TRP A 8 5.77 -16.65 -9.64
C TRP A 8 6.75 -15.83 -10.48
N LEU A 9 7.69 -15.13 -9.84
CA LEU A 9 8.73 -14.35 -10.52
C LEU A 9 9.64 -15.24 -11.37
N ASP A 10 10.04 -16.41 -10.85
CA ASP A 10 10.88 -17.37 -11.54
C ASP A 10 10.34 -17.80 -12.92
N ARG A 11 9.03 -17.73 -13.14
CA ARG A 11 8.40 -18.05 -14.44
C ARG A 11 8.74 -17.04 -15.54
N TRP A 12 9.15 -15.85 -15.17
CA TRP A 12 9.46 -14.74 -16.08
C TRP A 12 10.96 -14.51 -16.26
N ILE A 13 11.77 -15.17 -15.43
CA ILE A 13 13.23 -15.07 -15.48
C ILE A 13 13.74 -16.02 -16.55
N THR A 14 14.57 -15.50 -17.46
CA THR A 14 15.19 -16.28 -18.54
C THR A 14 16.53 -16.84 -18.13
N HIS A 15 17.27 -16.13 -17.28
CA HIS A 15 18.58 -16.53 -16.78
C HIS A 15 18.66 -16.24 -15.28
N GLU A 16 19.34 -17.10 -14.51
CA GLU A 16 19.46 -16.93 -13.06
C GLU A 16 20.17 -15.62 -12.68
N GLU A 17 21.08 -15.15 -13.52
CA GLU A 17 21.75 -13.86 -13.37
C GLU A 17 20.87 -12.63 -13.57
N ASP A 18 19.65 -12.79 -14.13
CA ASP A 18 18.68 -11.69 -14.26
C ASP A 18 18.10 -11.28 -12.90
N VAL A 19 18.33 -12.06 -11.83
CA VAL A 19 17.88 -11.78 -10.48
C VAL A 19 19.06 -11.52 -9.56
N ILE A 20 19.23 -10.27 -9.18
CA ILE A 20 20.22 -9.88 -8.17
C ILE A 20 19.56 -9.97 -6.79
N ARG A 21 19.98 -10.95 -5.98
CA ARG A 21 19.49 -11.14 -4.63
C ARG A 21 20.38 -10.39 -3.65
N THR A 22 19.81 -9.39 -2.99
CA THR A 22 20.49 -8.67 -1.91
C THR A 22 20.13 -9.28 -0.56
N THR A 23 20.96 -9.05 0.45
CA THR A 23 20.57 -9.26 1.84
C THR A 23 19.59 -8.16 2.26
N GLY A 24 18.72 -8.42 3.23
CA GLY A 24 17.78 -7.43 3.72
C GLY A 24 16.47 -8.06 4.19
N SER A 25 15.54 -7.21 4.57
CA SER A 25 14.19 -7.57 5.01
C SER A 25 13.14 -6.77 4.27
N GLU A 26 11.84 -7.04 4.49
CA GLU A 26 10.75 -6.29 3.85
C GLU A 26 10.84 -4.77 4.11
N SER A 27 11.34 -4.37 5.27
CA SER A 27 11.46 -2.97 5.66
C SER A 27 12.80 -2.32 5.27
N ASN A 28 13.73 -3.03 4.63
CA ASN A 28 15.07 -2.52 4.34
C ASN A 28 15.45 -2.68 2.88
N VAL A 29 15.53 -1.55 2.17
CA VAL A 29 15.87 -1.47 0.75
C VAL A 29 17.27 -0.89 0.50
N LYS A 30 18.08 -0.65 1.55
CA LYS A 30 19.41 -0.03 1.41
C LYS A 30 20.32 -0.85 0.49
N GLU A 31 20.36 -2.16 0.67
CA GLU A 31 21.20 -3.05 -0.13
C GLU A 31 20.74 -3.09 -1.60
N ILE A 32 19.45 -2.87 -1.85
CA ILE A 32 18.92 -2.72 -3.22
C ILE A 32 19.43 -1.40 -3.81
N TYR A 33 19.39 -0.29 -3.05
CA TYR A 33 19.93 0.99 -3.53
C TYR A 33 21.42 0.92 -3.82
N ASP A 34 22.20 0.24 -2.96
CA ASP A 34 23.63 0.04 -3.18
C ASP A 34 23.89 -0.76 -4.46
N ALA A 35 23.12 -1.82 -4.73
CA ALA A 35 23.21 -2.59 -5.97
C ALA A 35 22.79 -1.77 -7.20
N CYS A 36 21.73 -0.97 -7.09
CA CYS A 36 21.30 -0.06 -8.15
C CYS A 36 22.39 0.97 -8.48
N ALA A 37 23.02 1.57 -7.47
CA ALA A 37 24.10 2.54 -7.65
C ALA A 37 25.34 1.93 -8.37
N GLU A 38 25.62 0.63 -8.15
CA GLU A 38 26.66 -0.07 -8.93
C GLU A 38 26.24 -0.29 -10.38
N LEU A 39 24.99 -0.65 -10.63
CA LEU A 39 24.46 -0.87 -11.98
C LEU A 39 24.40 0.43 -12.79
N GLU A 40 24.11 1.56 -12.17
CA GLU A 40 24.05 2.89 -12.82
C GLU A 40 25.41 3.38 -13.34
N LYS A 41 26.52 2.78 -12.90
CA LYS A 41 27.86 3.10 -13.46
C LYS A 41 27.99 2.70 -14.92
N ASP A 42 27.20 1.77 -15.40
CA ASP A 42 27.07 1.42 -16.80
C ASP A 42 25.93 2.23 -17.41
N GLU A 43 26.25 3.20 -18.28
CA GLU A 43 25.31 4.11 -18.93
C GLU A 43 24.25 3.39 -19.81
N THR A 44 24.40 2.08 -20.06
CA THR A 44 23.42 1.28 -20.78
C THR A 44 22.29 0.77 -19.87
N ASN A 45 22.47 0.86 -18.55
CA ASN A 45 21.45 0.50 -17.57
C ASN A 45 20.56 1.70 -17.26
N PHE A 46 19.27 1.43 -17.10
CA PHE A 46 18.30 2.40 -16.63
C PHE A 46 17.56 1.83 -15.43
N ILE A 47 17.70 2.47 -14.26
CA ILE A 47 17.12 2.02 -13.01
C ILE A 47 15.75 2.66 -12.80
N LEU A 48 14.70 1.83 -12.80
CA LEU A 48 13.32 2.26 -12.48
C LEU A 48 13.09 2.15 -10.96
N ASN A 49 13.61 3.12 -10.21
CA ASN A 49 13.46 3.15 -8.75
C ASN A 49 12.05 3.65 -8.36
N GLN A 50 11.19 2.72 -7.94
CA GLN A 50 9.81 3.04 -7.57
C GLN A 50 9.67 4.06 -6.42
N PHE A 51 10.72 4.25 -5.59
CA PHE A 51 10.69 5.17 -4.45
C PHE A 51 11.04 6.61 -4.80
N SER A 52 11.65 6.84 -5.96
CA SER A 52 12.08 8.17 -6.44
C SER A 52 11.49 8.58 -7.78
N GLU A 53 10.91 7.66 -8.56
CA GLU A 53 10.32 7.94 -9.86
C GLU A 53 8.91 8.55 -9.71
N PHE A 54 8.78 9.86 -9.94
CA PHE A 54 7.50 10.56 -9.87
C PHE A 54 6.45 10.04 -10.85
N ALA A 55 6.86 9.36 -11.92
CA ALA A 55 5.96 8.69 -12.84
C ALA A 55 5.10 7.62 -12.14
N ASN A 56 5.61 6.94 -11.12
CA ASN A 56 4.86 6.02 -10.29
C ASN A 56 3.70 6.73 -9.58
N HIS A 57 3.96 7.87 -8.95
CA HIS A 57 2.93 8.69 -8.29
C HIS A 57 1.86 9.19 -9.28
N VAL A 58 2.30 9.77 -10.42
CA VAL A 58 1.41 10.31 -11.45
C VAL A 58 0.59 9.22 -12.13
N GLY A 59 1.20 8.05 -12.39
CA GLY A 59 0.49 6.90 -12.93
C GLY A 59 -0.67 6.44 -12.03
N HIS A 60 -0.44 6.38 -10.72
CA HIS A 60 -1.51 6.09 -9.76
C HIS A 60 -2.56 7.20 -9.67
N HIS A 61 -2.16 8.48 -9.73
CA HIS A 61 -3.10 9.60 -9.79
C HIS A 61 -4.05 9.46 -10.99
N GLU A 62 -3.51 9.21 -12.19
CA GLU A 62 -4.30 9.16 -13.42
C GLU A 62 -5.07 7.86 -13.62
N VAL A 63 -4.48 6.72 -13.30
CA VAL A 63 -5.08 5.41 -13.60
C VAL A 63 -5.87 4.90 -12.40
N THR A 64 -5.19 4.66 -11.28
CA THR A 64 -5.82 4.09 -10.08
C THR A 64 -6.83 5.05 -9.47
N GLY A 65 -6.47 6.33 -9.37
CA GLY A 65 -7.35 7.37 -8.85
C GLY A 65 -8.64 7.50 -9.66
N ARG A 66 -8.54 7.46 -11.00
CA ARG A 66 -9.71 7.48 -11.90
C ARG A 66 -10.58 6.23 -11.74
N ALA A 67 -9.97 5.05 -11.60
CA ALA A 67 -10.72 3.81 -11.41
C ALA A 67 -11.52 3.84 -10.09
N LEU A 68 -10.89 4.26 -9.00
CA LEU A 68 -11.54 4.40 -7.70
C LEU A 68 -12.63 5.49 -7.70
N GLU A 69 -12.38 6.60 -8.37
CA GLU A 69 -13.36 7.66 -8.57
C GLU A 69 -14.62 7.15 -9.29
N ASN A 70 -14.44 6.37 -10.35
CA ASN A 70 -15.55 5.76 -11.10
C ASN A 70 -16.37 4.80 -10.22
N ILE A 71 -15.71 4.02 -9.35
CA ILE A 71 -16.40 3.17 -8.38
C ILE A 71 -17.24 4.05 -7.44
N PHE A 72 -16.66 5.06 -6.81
CA PHE A 72 -17.40 5.98 -5.94
C PHE A 72 -18.61 6.60 -6.66
N LEU A 73 -18.42 7.12 -7.87
CA LEU A 73 -19.48 7.77 -8.65
C LEU A 73 -20.63 6.79 -8.96
N SER A 74 -20.34 5.53 -9.26
CA SER A 74 -21.34 4.50 -9.52
C SER A 74 -22.23 4.20 -8.29
N TYR A 75 -21.68 4.32 -7.09
CA TYR A 75 -22.46 4.21 -5.85
C TYR A 75 -23.18 5.49 -5.53
N LYS A 76 -22.60 6.66 -5.80
CA LYS A 76 -23.21 7.96 -5.59
C LYS A 76 -24.47 8.18 -6.45
N GLU A 77 -24.52 7.60 -7.65
CA GLU A 77 -25.72 7.57 -8.49
C GLU A 77 -26.91 6.90 -7.79
N LYS A 78 -26.64 5.89 -6.94
CA LYS A 78 -27.67 5.16 -6.18
C LYS A 78 -27.99 5.81 -4.84
N ASN A 79 -27.08 6.57 -4.26
CA ASN A 79 -27.23 7.30 -3.02
C ASN A 79 -26.61 8.69 -3.14
N SER A 80 -27.42 9.71 -3.45
CA SER A 80 -26.96 11.08 -3.66
C SER A 80 -26.31 11.73 -2.42
N ASN A 81 -26.61 11.22 -1.20
CA ASN A 81 -26.01 11.71 0.04
C ASN A 81 -24.58 11.16 0.26
N LEU A 82 -24.19 10.12 -0.48
CA LEU A 82 -22.91 9.46 -0.30
C LEU A 82 -21.74 10.46 -0.48
N ARG A 83 -20.81 10.48 0.47
CA ARG A 83 -19.57 11.27 0.44
C ARG A 83 -18.37 10.34 0.37
N LEU A 84 -17.37 10.71 -0.41
CA LEU A 84 -16.09 10.03 -0.35
C LEU A 84 -15.28 10.61 0.81
N ALA A 85 -15.27 9.88 1.94
CA ALA A 85 -14.65 10.36 3.17
C ALA A 85 -13.12 10.13 3.20
N GLY A 86 -12.65 9.02 2.61
CA GLY A 86 -11.23 8.72 2.64
C GLY A 86 -10.78 7.70 1.59
N PHE A 87 -9.49 7.77 1.30
CA PHE A 87 -8.73 6.76 0.58
C PHE A 87 -7.67 6.20 1.54
N VAL A 88 -7.68 4.90 1.76
CA VAL A 88 -6.77 4.19 2.66
C VAL A 88 -5.85 3.32 1.82
N ALA A 89 -4.55 3.49 2.00
CA ALA A 89 -3.55 2.68 1.29
C ALA A 89 -2.36 2.34 2.17
N ALA A 90 -2.08 1.05 2.30
CA ALA A 90 -0.83 0.52 2.80
C ALA A 90 0.29 0.94 1.84
N SER A 91 1.31 1.58 2.41
CA SER A 91 2.33 2.30 1.64
C SER A 91 3.68 1.58 1.71
N GLY A 92 4.20 1.17 0.56
CA GLY A 92 5.61 0.86 0.35
C GLY A 92 6.28 2.06 -0.32
N SER A 93 6.30 2.11 -1.66
CA SER A 93 6.89 3.22 -2.43
C SER A 93 6.13 4.54 -2.38
N ALA A 94 4.96 4.59 -1.78
CA ALA A 94 4.02 5.72 -1.75
C ALA A 94 3.35 6.06 -3.12
N GLY A 95 3.62 5.32 -4.18
CA GLY A 95 2.99 5.56 -5.48
C GLY A 95 1.47 5.54 -5.41
N THR A 96 0.91 4.53 -4.75
CA THR A 96 -0.54 4.36 -4.59
C THR A 96 -1.23 5.56 -3.92
N LEU A 97 -0.53 6.30 -3.04
CA LEU A 97 -1.07 7.50 -2.40
C LEU A 97 -1.38 8.62 -3.41
N GLY A 98 -0.75 8.60 -4.58
CA GLY A 98 -1.09 9.50 -5.70
C GLY A 98 -2.55 9.37 -6.15
N ALA A 99 -3.14 8.16 -6.08
CA ALA A 99 -4.57 7.99 -6.32
C ALA A 99 -5.44 8.76 -5.32
N GLY A 100 -5.00 8.82 -4.06
CA GLY A 100 -5.66 9.61 -3.02
C GLY A 100 -5.68 11.10 -3.31
N GLU A 101 -4.64 11.64 -3.96
CA GLU A 101 -4.60 13.05 -4.32
C GLU A 101 -5.73 13.41 -5.29
N ARG A 102 -5.95 12.62 -6.33
CA ARG A 102 -7.08 12.82 -7.24
C ARG A 102 -8.42 12.79 -6.51
N LEU A 103 -8.60 11.82 -5.62
CA LEU A 103 -9.84 11.69 -4.85
C LEU A 103 -10.04 12.87 -3.88
N LYS A 104 -8.95 13.36 -3.29
CA LYS A 104 -8.97 14.54 -2.42
C LYS A 104 -9.29 15.82 -3.21
N GLU A 105 -8.66 16.02 -4.36
CA GLU A 105 -8.89 17.17 -5.24
C GLU A 105 -10.34 17.25 -5.71
N ASN A 106 -10.92 16.13 -6.15
CA ASN A 106 -12.24 16.12 -6.77
C ASN A 106 -13.39 15.97 -5.76
N HIS A 107 -13.14 15.35 -4.61
CA HIS A 107 -14.21 14.96 -3.66
C HIS A 107 -13.91 15.31 -2.21
N GLY A 108 -12.74 15.86 -1.89
CA GLY A 108 -12.35 16.22 -0.53
C GLY A 108 -12.02 15.01 0.37
N ALA A 109 -11.75 13.84 -0.23
CA ALA A 109 -11.40 12.63 0.50
C ALA A 109 -10.13 12.83 1.35
N LYS A 110 -10.06 12.24 2.53
CA LYS A 110 -8.84 12.19 3.34
C LYS A 110 -7.87 11.16 2.78
N ILE A 111 -6.60 11.50 2.72
CA ILE A 111 -5.52 10.56 2.36
C ILE A 111 -4.99 9.92 3.62
N VAL A 112 -5.11 8.60 3.71
CA VAL A 112 -4.70 7.79 4.85
C VAL A 112 -3.56 6.88 4.42
N ALA A 113 -2.35 7.17 4.88
CA ALA A 113 -1.20 6.31 4.66
C ALA A 113 -1.10 5.27 5.80
N VAL A 114 -0.92 4.01 5.41
CA VAL A 114 -0.88 2.89 6.35
C VAL A 114 0.49 2.24 6.32
N GLU A 115 0.99 1.86 7.49
CA GLU A 115 2.26 1.15 7.66
C GLU A 115 2.11 -0.01 8.65
N ALA A 116 3.12 -0.86 8.73
CA ALA A 116 3.18 -1.91 9.74
C ALA A 116 3.53 -1.31 11.11
N LEU A 117 2.86 -1.77 12.18
CA LEU A 117 3.15 -1.32 13.54
C LEU A 117 4.56 -1.74 14.00
N GLU A 118 5.09 -2.83 13.45
CA GLU A 118 6.43 -3.34 13.68
C GLU A 118 7.51 -2.47 13.01
N CYS A 119 7.12 -1.67 11.98
CA CYS A 119 7.98 -0.67 11.31
C CYS A 119 7.28 0.70 11.23
N PRO A 120 7.04 1.38 12.37
CA PRO A 120 6.21 2.57 12.45
C PRO A 120 7.00 3.84 12.13
N THR A 121 7.55 3.92 10.92
CA THR A 121 8.42 5.01 10.48
C THR A 121 7.72 6.36 10.52
N MET A 122 6.49 6.42 9.98
CA MET A 122 5.71 7.67 9.94
C MET A 122 5.10 8.00 11.29
N LEU A 123 4.53 7.02 11.99
CA LEU A 123 3.77 7.25 13.22
C LEU A 123 4.71 7.55 14.42
N TYR A 124 5.75 6.74 14.61
CA TYR A 124 6.59 6.77 15.80
C TYR A 124 8.07 7.01 15.54
N ASN A 125 8.48 7.32 14.30
CA ASN A 125 9.89 7.44 13.89
C ASN A 125 10.70 6.17 14.21
N GLY A 126 10.02 5.01 14.19
CA GLY A 126 10.60 3.71 14.50
C GLY A 126 10.94 2.92 13.25
N PHE A 127 11.57 1.79 13.45
CA PHE A 127 11.81 0.80 12.40
C PHE A 127 11.88 -0.59 13.00
N GLY A 128 11.59 -1.58 12.18
CA GLY A 128 11.69 -2.98 12.54
C GLY A 128 11.36 -3.85 11.33
N GLU A 129 11.46 -5.14 11.50
CA GLU A 129 11.01 -6.11 10.50
C GLU A 129 9.54 -6.40 10.69
N HIS A 130 8.83 -6.63 9.60
CA HIS A 130 7.41 -6.96 9.58
C HIS A 130 7.10 -7.98 8.49
N ASN A 131 5.91 -8.59 8.57
CA ASN A 131 5.45 -9.63 7.64
C ASN A 131 4.37 -9.15 6.65
N ILE A 132 3.88 -7.93 6.76
CA ILE A 132 2.94 -7.39 5.76
C ILE A 132 3.72 -7.04 4.49
N GLN A 133 3.94 -8.05 3.64
CA GLN A 133 4.83 -7.95 2.48
C GLN A 133 4.36 -6.91 1.46
N GLY A 134 5.33 -6.19 0.89
CA GLY A 134 5.11 -5.16 -0.13
C GLY A 134 4.71 -3.80 0.41
N ILE A 135 4.74 -3.59 1.73
CA ILE A 135 4.52 -2.28 2.37
C ILE A 135 5.60 -1.98 3.39
N GLY A 136 5.66 -0.74 3.88
CA GLY A 136 6.45 -0.35 5.04
C GLY A 136 7.96 -0.36 4.78
N ASP A 137 8.56 0.79 5.00
CA ASP A 137 10.00 0.99 4.85
C ASP A 137 10.55 1.84 5.97
N LYS A 138 11.85 1.67 6.28
CA LYS A 138 12.60 2.46 7.26
C LYS A 138 12.78 3.93 6.84
N HIS A 139 12.31 4.32 5.67
CA HIS A 139 12.47 5.66 5.13
C HIS A 139 11.17 6.16 4.50
N ILE A 140 11.09 7.47 4.28
CA ILE A 140 9.98 8.10 3.58
C ILE A 140 10.35 8.18 2.10
N PRO A 141 9.56 7.59 1.17
CA PRO A 141 9.82 7.67 -0.26
C PRO A 141 9.89 9.12 -0.77
N LEU A 142 10.76 9.38 -1.75
CA LEU A 142 10.87 10.71 -2.37
C LEU A 142 9.54 11.15 -2.98
N ILE A 143 8.83 10.21 -3.58
CA ILE A 143 7.53 10.46 -4.24
C ILE A 143 6.33 10.54 -3.30
N HIS A 144 6.54 10.47 -1.99
CA HIS A 144 5.46 10.65 -1.00
C HIS A 144 5.14 12.14 -0.81
N ASN A 145 3.96 12.57 -1.19
CA ASN A 145 3.44 13.91 -0.88
C ASN A 145 2.96 13.97 0.57
N VAL A 146 3.92 13.97 1.51
CA VAL A 146 3.65 13.98 2.95
C VAL A 146 2.82 15.18 3.37
N THR A 147 3.07 16.36 2.76
CA THR A 147 2.37 17.60 3.12
C THR A 147 0.89 17.60 2.73
N ASN A 148 0.46 16.64 1.89
CA ASN A 148 -0.94 16.43 1.52
C ASN A 148 -1.59 15.21 2.22
N THR A 149 -0.82 14.41 2.97
CA THR A 149 -1.33 13.27 3.74
C THR A 149 -2.09 13.77 4.99
N ASP A 150 -3.24 13.17 5.28
CA ASP A 150 -4.12 13.61 6.38
C ASP A 150 -4.03 12.73 7.63
N VAL A 151 -3.83 11.42 7.44
CA VAL A 151 -3.87 10.45 8.53
C VAL A 151 -2.79 9.41 8.34
N ILE A 152 -2.14 9.01 9.44
CA ILE A 152 -1.28 7.82 9.50
C ILE A 152 -1.97 6.77 10.36
N VAL A 153 -1.94 5.52 9.90
CA VAL A 153 -2.44 4.36 10.65
C VAL A 153 -1.37 3.28 10.65
N ALA A 154 -1.10 2.70 11.80
CA ALA A 154 -0.24 1.51 11.88
C ALA A 154 -1.06 0.28 12.28
N ILE A 155 -0.84 -0.84 11.57
CA ILE A 155 -1.51 -2.13 11.76
C ILE A 155 -0.46 -3.19 12.04
N SER A 156 -0.69 -4.04 13.06
CA SER A 156 0.27 -5.08 13.41
C SER A 156 0.21 -6.30 12.47
N ASP A 157 1.36 -6.93 12.27
CA ASP A 157 1.49 -8.22 11.59
C ASP A 157 0.55 -9.26 12.20
N LYS A 158 0.54 -9.34 13.54
CA LYS A 158 -0.33 -10.29 14.25
C LYS A 158 -1.80 -10.16 13.85
N ALA A 159 -2.30 -8.92 13.74
CA ALA A 159 -3.68 -8.69 13.35
C ALA A 159 -3.94 -9.12 11.90
N THR A 160 -2.99 -8.80 11.01
CA THR A 160 -3.10 -9.07 9.57
C THR A 160 -3.01 -10.57 9.29
N ASP A 161 -1.99 -11.24 9.83
CA ASP A 161 -1.73 -12.66 9.60
C ASP A 161 -2.85 -13.52 10.18
N SER A 162 -3.28 -13.22 11.42
CA SER A 162 -4.34 -13.95 12.08
C SER A 162 -5.68 -13.81 11.37
N LEU A 163 -6.05 -12.61 10.91
CA LEU A 163 -7.28 -12.41 10.15
C LEU A 163 -7.21 -13.04 8.77
N ASN A 164 -6.05 -13.01 8.10
CA ASN A 164 -5.87 -13.71 6.83
C ASN A 164 -6.09 -15.22 7.01
N LEU A 165 -5.62 -15.81 8.12
CA LEU A 165 -5.90 -17.20 8.45
C LEU A 165 -7.41 -17.46 8.65
N VAL A 166 -8.13 -16.57 9.33
CA VAL A 166 -9.61 -16.67 9.47
C VAL A 166 -10.29 -16.61 8.10
N PHE A 167 -9.84 -15.73 7.22
CA PHE A 167 -10.45 -15.54 5.90
C PHE A 167 -10.19 -16.70 4.93
N THR A 168 -9.15 -17.50 5.16
CA THR A 168 -8.68 -18.50 4.20
C THR A 168 -8.80 -19.96 4.68
N SER A 169 -8.89 -20.20 5.99
CA SER A 169 -9.09 -21.56 6.54
C SER A 169 -10.55 -21.99 6.48
N GLU A 170 -10.78 -23.30 6.42
CA GLU A 170 -12.15 -23.83 6.41
C GLU A 170 -12.87 -23.56 7.74
N GLU A 171 -12.16 -23.67 8.88
CA GLU A 171 -12.69 -23.38 10.21
C GLU A 171 -13.06 -21.91 10.37
N GLY A 172 -12.22 -21.00 9.83
CA GLY A 172 -12.49 -19.57 9.85
C GLY A 172 -13.70 -19.20 8.98
N LYS A 173 -13.78 -19.75 7.77
CA LYS A 173 -14.93 -19.54 6.86
C LYS A 173 -16.23 -20.07 7.45
N SER A 174 -16.21 -21.29 8.01
CA SER A 174 -17.38 -21.84 8.71
C SER A 174 -17.82 -20.95 9.85
N PHE A 175 -16.88 -20.46 10.68
CA PHE A 175 -17.16 -19.50 11.74
C PHE A 175 -17.82 -18.22 11.22
N LEU A 176 -17.31 -17.64 10.15
CA LEU A 176 -17.87 -16.41 9.57
C LEU A 176 -19.30 -16.62 9.06
N VAL A 177 -19.60 -17.77 8.45
CA VAL A 177 -20.91 -18.08 7.90
C VAL A 177 -21.88 -18.51 9.00
N GLU A 178 -21.52 -19.49 9.82
CA GLU A 178 -22.43 -20.17 10.74
C GLU A 178 -22.66 -19.37 12.02
N GLU A 179 -21.59 -18.73 12.56
CA GLU A 179 -21.67 -18.01 13.83
C GLU A 179 -21.92 -16.51 13.65
N LEU A 180 -21.39 -15.89 12.58
CA LEU A 180 -21.55 -14.46 12.33
C LEU A 180 -22.64 -14.15 11.32
N GLY A 181 -23.16 -15.15 10.59
CA GLY A 181 -24.22 -14.96 9.60
C GLY A 181 -23.77 -14.23 8.35
N ALA A 182 -22.45 -14.25 8.04
CA ALA A 182 -21.94 -13.68 6.80
C ALA A 182 -22.41 -14.49 5.58
N SER A 183 -22.69 -13.82 4.45
CA SER A 183 -23.07 -14.56 3.25
C SER A 183 -21.90 -15.40 2.74
N PRO A 184 -22.15 -16.67 2.33
CA PRO A 184 -21.11 -17.53 1.78
C PRO A 184 -20.39 -16.90 0.57
N GLU A 185 -21.10 -16.14 -0.25
CA GLU A 185 -20.55 -15.48 -1.43
C GLU A 185 -19.53 -14.39 -1.03
N ILE A 186 -19.81 -13.63 0.04
CA ILE A 186 -18.87 -12.63 0.57
C ILE A 186 -17.66 -13.34 1.18
N VAL A 187 -17.88 -14.39 1.95
CA VAL A 187 -16.79 -15.13 2.60
C VAL A 187 -15.86 -15.76 1.56
N ASP A 188 -16.40 -16.27 0.45
CA ASP A 188 -15.57 -16.80 -0.64
C ASP A 188 -14.70 -15.71 -1.30
N GLN A 189 -15.13 -14.47 -1.34
CA GLN A 189 -14.34 -13.35 -1.90
C GLN A 189 -13.16 -12.94 -0.98
N LEU A 190 -13.18 -13.28 0.30
CA LEU A 190 -12.09 -12.93 1.23
C LEU A 190 -10.74 -13.57 0.87
N ARG A 191 -10.73 -14.63 0.07
CA ARG A 191 -9.50 -15.22 -0.50
C ARG A 191 -8.70 -14.23 -1.36
N HIS A 192 -9.35 -13.19 -1.89
CA HIS A 192 -8.69 -12.14 -2.67
C HIS A 192 -8.03 -11.07 -1.79
N PHE A 193 -8.12 -11.21 -0.47
CA PHE A 193 -7.47 -10.34 0.48
C PHE A 193 -6.15 -10.98 0.95
N GLY A 194 -5.03 -10.55 0.35
CA GLY A 194 -3.70 -10.82 0.89
C GLY A 194 -3.41 -9.96 2.13
N PHE A 195 -2.18 -9.94 2.59
CA PHE A 195 -1.81 -9.25 3.82
C PHE A 195 -2.05 -7.74 3.75
N SER A 196 -1.59 -7.05 2.69
CA SER A 196 -1.81 -5.61 2.55
C SER A 196 -3.28 -5.23 2.41
N SER A 197 -4.10 -6.08 1.79
CA SER A 197 -5.56 -5.87 1.69
C SER A 197 -6.25 -6.00 3.04
N THR A 198 -5.86 -6.99 3.86
CA THR A 198 -6.35 -7.18 5.24
C THR A 198 -5.90 -6.00 6.13
N CYS A 199 -4.66 -5.55 5.98
CA CYS A 199 -4.12 -4.35 6.62
C CYS A 199 -4.96 -3.11 6.26
N ASN A 200 -5.25 -2.90 4.98
CA ASN A 200 -6.10 -1.81 4.50
C ASN A 200 -7.52 -1.85 5.08
N LEU A 201 -8.11 -3.04 5.18
CA LEU A 201 -9.43 -3.22 5.80
C LEU A 201 -9.44 -2.76 7.26
N LEU A 202 -8.45 -3.19 8.05
CA LEU A 202 -8.32 -2.78 9.45
C LEU A 202 -8.06 -1.28 9.58
N ALA A 203 -7.22 -0.72 8.74
CA ALA A 203 -6.94 0.71 8.72
C ALA A 203 -8.18 1.52 8.33
N ALA A 204 -9.01 1.03 7.39
CA ALA A 204 -10.28 1.67 7.05
C ALA A 204 -11.25 1.69 8.23
N ILE A 205 -11.34 0.59 9.01
CA ILE A 205 -12.16 0.52 10.22
C ILE A 205 -11.68 1.53 11.28
N LYS A 206 -10.35 1.56 11.54
CA LYS A 206 -9.76 2.52 12.49
C LYS A 206 -9.99 3.97 12.04
N THR A 207 -9.82 4.25 10.76
CA THR A 207 -10.07 5.56 10.16
C THR A 207 -11.52 5.97 10.31
N ALA A 208 -12.46 5.08 10.00
CA ALA A 208 -13.90 5.36 10.15
C ALA A 208 -14.27 5.72 11.59
N LYS A 209 -13.73 4.97 12.57
CA LYS A 209 -13.93 5.25 13.99
C LYS A 209 -13.29 6.56 14.43
N THR A 210 -12.09 6.86 13.95
CA THR A 210 -11.34 8.09 14.31
C THR A 210 -12.02 9.34 13.76
N LEU A 211 -12.57 9.26 12.56
CA LEU A 211 -13.22 10.38 11.89
C LEU A 211 -14.74 10.45 12.17
N ASP A 212 -15.27 9.56 13.03
CA ASP A 212 -16.71 9.44 13.35
C ASP A 212 -17.59 9.38 12.09
N LEU A 213 -17.21 8.50 11.16
CA LEU A 213 -17.91 8.36 9.87
C LEU A 213 -19.24 7.64 10.03
N GLY A 214 -20.23 8.09 9.27
CA GLY A 214 -21.58 7.56 9.25
C GLY A 214 -21.89 6.71 8.00
N PRO A 215 -23.15 6.27 7.86
CA PRO A 215 -23.57 5.38 6.77
C PRO A 215 -23.53 6.00 5.37
N ASP A 216 -23.46 7.31 5.27
CA ASP A 216 -23.33 8.05 4.00
C ASP A 216 -21.86 8.39 3.66
N ASP A 217 -20.91 7.91 4.47
CA ASP A 217 -19.47 8.11 4.25
C ASP A 217 -18.83 6.86 3.67
N MET A 218 -18.20 7.00 2.51
CA MET A 218 -17.49 5.92 1.83
C MET A 218 -15.99 6.06 2.01
N ILE A 219 -15.33 4.98 2.41
CA ILE A 219 -13.88 4.81 2.29
C ILE A 219 -13.61 3.89 1.10
N VAL A 220 -12.64 4.24 0.28
CA VAL A 220 -12.12 3.36 -0.76
C VAL A 220 -10.69 2.94 -0.46
N THR A 221 -10.33 1.74 -0.88
CA THR A 221 -8.99 1.19 -0.73
C THR A 221 -8.64 0.28 -1.89
N VAL A 222 -7.43 -0.28 -1.90
CA VAL A 222 -6.94 -1.18 -2.93
C VAL A 222 -6.76 -2.58 -2.31
N ALA A 223 -7.28 -3.60 -2.99
CA ALA A 223 -6.93 -4.99 -2.76
C ALA A 223 -6.01 -5.42 -3.91
N THR A 224 -4.73 -5.65 -3.60
CA THR A 224 -3.69 -5.95 -4.59
C THR A 224 -3.56 -7.45 -4.83
N ASP A 225 -2.92 -8.15 -3.88
CA ASP A 225 -2.65 -9.57 -3.95
C ASP A 225 -3.75 -10.38 -3.29
N GLY A 226 -3.98 -11.58 -3.78
CA GLY A 226 -4.78 -12.59 -3.10
C GLY A 226 -3.97 -13.40 -2.09
N SER A 227 -4.67 -14.11 -1.22
CA SER A 227 -4.05 -14.94 -0.16
C SER A 227 -3.28 -16.14 -0.70
N GLU A 228 -3.51 -16.54 -1.95
CA GLU A 228 -2.78 -17.63 -2.62
C GLU A 228 -1.28 -17.38 -2.73
N LEU A 229 -0.86 -16.13 -2.62
CA LEU A 229 0.57 -15.77 -2.64
C LEU A 229 1.24 -15.86 -1.25
N TYR A 230 0.53 -16.36 -0.24
CA TYR A 230 0.99 -16.38 1.16
C TYR A 230 0.74 -17.74 1.86
N GLU A 231 0.60 -18.83 1.11
CA GLU A 231 0.35 -20.17 1.70
C GLU A 231 1.51 -20.67 2.57
N SER A 232 2.76 -20.30 2.23
CA SER A 232 3.93 -20.60 3.07
C SER A 232 3.87 -19.85 4.40
N GLU A 233 3.45 -18.58 4.41
CA GLU A 233 3.31 -17.77 5.62
C GLU A 233 2.17 -18.32 6.51
N LYS A 234 1.05 -18.69 5.89
CA LYS A 234 -0.06 -19.34 6.59
C LYS A 234 0.37 -20.66 7.24
N THR A 235 1.16 -21.48 6.53
CA THR A 235 1.69 -22.72 7.07
C THR A 235 2.57 -22.43 8.29
N HIS A 236 3.48 -21.46 8.18
CA HIS A 236 4.35 -21.04 9.27
C HIS A 236 3.57 -20.54 10.49
N LEU A 237 2.51 -19.77 10.29
CA LEU A 237 1.63 -19.29 11.36
C LEU A 237 0.92 -20.46 12.06
N LEU A 238 0.40 -21.42 11.28
CA LEU A 238 -0.27 -22.60 11.82
C LEU A 238 0.67 -23.47 12.67
N GLU A 239 1.89 -23.70 12.21
CA GLU A 239 2.89 -24.50 12.94
C GLU A 239 3.30 -23.86 14.26
N ASN A 240 3.47 -22.54 14.29
CA ASN A 240 3.98 -21.82 15.45
C ASN A 240 2.89 -21.45 16.46
N GLU A 241 1.75 -20.92 16.01
CA GLU A 241 0.72 -20.39 16.89
C GLU A 241 -0.41 -21.39 17.15
N PHE A 242 -0.65 -22.33 16.22
CA PHE A 242 -1.73 -23.30 16.30
C PHE A 242 -1.26 -24.75 16.13
N PRO A 243 -0.25 -25.22 16.89
CA PRO A 243 0.33 -26.57 16.72
C PRO A 243 -0.65 -27.72 17.00
N LYS A 244 -1.80 -27.43 17.62
CA LYS A 244 -2.89 -28.38 17.87
C LYS A 244 -4.02 -28.31 16.84
N GLY A 245 -3.85 -27.49 15.80
CA GLY A 245 -4.85 -27.17 14.79
C GLY A 245 -5.57 -25.84 15.06
N PHE A 246 -6.02 -25.22 14.00
CA PHE A 246 -6.86 -24.02 14.05
C PHE A 246 -8.32 -24.42 14.31
N SER A 247 -9.06 -23.67 15.11
CA SER A 247 -10.43 -24.02 15.48
C SER A 247 -11.38 -22.82 15.33
N SER A 248 -12.68 -23.09 15.35
CA SER A 248 -13.72 -22.05 15.36
C SER A 248 -13.61 -21.11 16.57
N GLU A 249 -13.22 -21.65 17.74
CA GLU A 249 -12.98 -20.84 18.94
C GLU A 249 -11.78 -19.90 18.74
N ALA A 250 -10.71 -20.36 18.10
CA ALA A 250 -9.56 -19.52 17.77
C ALA A 250 -9.96 -18.42 16.77
N ALA A 251 -10.74 -18.75 15.74
CA ALA A 251 -11.28 -17.79 14.79
C ALA A 251 -12.14 -16.73 15.49
N SER A 252 -12.99 -17.17 16.45
CA SER A 252 -13.81 -16.26 17.27
C SER A 252 -12.96 -15.27 18.07
N LEU A 253 -11.91 -15.74 18.72
CA LEU A 253 -11.00 -14.89 19.49
C LEU A 253 -10.33 -13.85 18.60
N ILE A 254 -9.79 -14.25 17.45
CA ILE A 254 -9.12 -13.38 16.49
C ILE A 254 -10.07 -12.30 15.98
N VAL A 255 -11.28 -12.68 15.55
CA VAL A 255 -12.27 -11.70 15.04
C VAL A 255 -12.69 -10.74 16.15
N ASN A 256 -12.88 -11.21 17.38
CA ASN A 256 -13.23 -10.33 18.49
C ASN A 256 -12.08 -9.39 18.87
N GLU A 257 -10.84 -9.85 18.85
CA GLU A 257 -9.66 -9.02 19.18
C GLU A 257 -9.37 -8.01 18.07
N HIS A 258 -9.22 -8.45 16.83
CA HIS A 258 -8.65 -7.64 15.77
C HIS A 258 -9.66 -6.96 14.86
N LEU A 259 -10.87 -7.50 14.69
CA LEU A 259 -11.87 -6.91 13.81
C LEU A 259 -12.91 -6.12 14.62
N ARG A 260 -13.62 -6.76 15.55
CA ARG A 260 -14.62 -6.09 16.38
C ARG A 260 -14.00 -5.17 17.42
N GLY A 261 -12.86 -5.59 17.99
CA GLY A 261 -12.09 -4.86 18.97
C GLY A 261 -11.17 -3.79 18.37
N ALA A 262 -11.11 -3.65 17.03
CA ALA A 262 -10.33 -2.59 16.42
C ALA A 262 -10.73 -1.22 17.00
N ASP A 263 -9.79 -0.56 17.64
CA ASP A 263 -9.94 0.75 18.29
C ASP A 263 -9.27 1.87 17.47
N THR A 264 -9.13 3.05 18.05
CA THR A 264 -8.45 4.22 17.44
C THR A 264 -6.98 4.35 17.86
N SER A 265 -6.39 3.34 18.51
CA SER A 265 -4.96 3.32 18.82
C SER A 265 -4.11 3.26 17.54
N ASN A 266 -2.87 3.73 17.61
CA ASN A 266 -1.95 3.75 16.47
C ASN A 266 -2.52 4.48 15.24
N VAL A 267 -3.24 5.57 15.49
CA VAL A 267 -3.77 6.50 14.48
C VAL A 267 -3.34 7.91 14.83
N GLU A 268 -2.80 8.66 13.87
CA GLU A 268 -2.44 10.07 14.01
C GLU A 268 -3.17 10.89 12.94
N LEU A 269 -3.94 11.88 13.37
CA LEU A 269 -4.45 12.93 12.49
C LEU A 269 -3.35 13.98 12.33
N LEU A 270 -2.85 14.13 11.12
CA LEU A 270 -1.70 14.99 10.85
C LEU A 270 -2.09 16.46 10.84
N ASP A 271 -1.48 17.21 11.73
CA ASP A 271 -1.35 18.67 11.64
C ASP A 271 -0.06 19.06 10.87
N ASP A 272 0.23 20.34 10.79
CA ASP A 272 1.44 20.81 10.10
C ASP A 272 2.74 20.37 10.79
N VAL A 273 2.72 20.17 12.11
CA VAL A 273 3.89 19.68 12.86
C VAL A 273 4.13 18.22 12.52
N GLY A 274 3.10 17.39 12.53
CA GLY A 274 3.18 15.99 12.15
C GLY A 274 3.67 15.80 10.71
N ARG A 275 3.09 16.55 9.76
CA ARG A 275 3.55 16.52 8.35
C ARG A 275 5.01 16.91 8.21
N ASN A 276 5.44 18.01 8.88
CA ASN A 276 6.82 18.44 8.84
C ASN A 276 7.77 17.41 9.47
N ARG A 277 7.37 16.78 10.58
CA ARG A 277 8.13 15.71 11.22
C ARG A 277 8.40 14.56 10.24
N ILE A 278 7.35 14.05 9.59
CA ILE A 278 7.46 12.94 8.65
C ILE A 278 8.25 13.34 7.39
N PHE A 279 8.00 14.53 6.84
CA PHE A 279 8.75 15.04 5.69
C PHE A 279 10.26 15.09 5.98
N ASN A 280 10.64 15.59 7.14
CA ASN A 280 12.05 15.72 7.53
C ASN A 280 12.77 14.39 7.72
N LEU A 281 12.05 13.29 8.00
CA LEU A 281 12.66 11.95 8.05
C LEU A 281 13.27 11.55 6.70
N GLY A 282 12.73 12.05 5.60
CA GLY A 282 13.27 11.77 4.27
C GLY A 282 14.60 12.46 3.95
N TYR A 283 14.99 13.48 4.71
CA TYR A 283 16.20 14.27 4.45
C TYR A 283 17.46 13.39 4.41
N TYR A 284 17.65 12.56 5.44
CA TYR A 284 18.87 11.74 5.52
C TYR A 284 18.99 10.75 4.38
N THR A 285 17.89 10.12 4.01
CA THR A 285 17.89 9.17 2.88
C THR A 285 18.18 9.89 1.57
N TRP A 286 17.43 10.94 1.27
CA TRP A 286 17.44 11.49 -0.09
C TRP A 286 18.56 12.51 -0.31
N VAL A 287 18.82 13.39 0.66
CA VAL A 287 19.86 14.42 0.53
C VAL A 287 21.24 13.85 0.90
N GLU A 288 21.35 13.25 2.10
CA GLU A 288 22.65 12.82 2.61
C GLU A 288 23.18 11.52 1.98
N GLN A 289 22.30 10.56 1.68
CA GLN A 289 22.70 9.24 1.21
C GLN A 289 22.54 9.10 -0.32
N GLN A 290 21.46 9.61 -0.89
CA GLN A 290 21.15 9.47 -2.31
C GLN A 290 21.57 10.70 -3.15
N GLY A 291 22.06 11.77 -2.51
CA GLY A 291 22.64 12.91 -3.20
C GLY A 291 21.64 13.81 -3.94
N ILE A 292 20.35 13.76 -3.58
CA ILE A 292 19.36 14.68 -4.11
C ILE A 292 19.68 16.09 -3.63
N GLU A 293 19.70 17.05 -4.54
CA GLU A 293 19.92 18.46 -4.19
C GLU A 293 18.85 18.94 -3.18
N PHE A 294 19.30 19.70 -2.17
CA PHE A 294 18.43 20.17 -1.10
C PHE A 294 17.23 20.97 -1.62
N SER A 295 17.42 21.80 -2.66
CA SER A 295 16.34 22.55 -3.31
C SER A 295 15.27 21.63 -3.91
N ASP A 296 15.68 20.51 -4.51
CA ASP A 296 14.79 19.56 -5.14
C ASP A 296 14.07 18.70 -4.10
N PHE A 297 14.71 18.48 -2.95
CA PHE A 297 14.07 17.88 -1.79
C PHE A 297 12.99 18.82 -1.22
N GLU A 298 13.30 20.09 -0.97
CA GLU A 298 12.42 21.08 -0.32
C GLU A 298 11.21 21.51 -1.19
N ILE A 299 11.36 21.59 -2.54
CA ILE A 299 10.28 22.00 -3.42
C ILE A 299 9.02 21.13 -3.30
N ARG A 300 9.17 19.88 -2.86
CA ARG A 300 8.06 18.94 -2.63
C ARG A 300 7.11 19.34 -1.49
N ARG A 301 7.49 20.34 -0.66
CA ARG A 301 6.56 20.94 0.31
C ARG A 301 5.47 21.76 -0.36
N ASP A 302 5.76 22.30 -1.53
CA ASP A 302 4.81 23.11 -2.28
C ASP A 302 3.87 22.22 -3.09
N GLN A 303 2.56 22.33 -2.82
CA GLN A 303 1.53 21.60 -3.57
C GLN A 303 1.48 21.98 -5.06
N GLN A 304 2.05 23.13 -5.45
CA GLN A 304 2.16 23.49 -6.87
C GLN A 304 3.16 22.58 -7.60
N PHE A 305 4.22 22.13 -6.93
CA PHE A 305 5.14 21.13 -7.51
C PHE A 305 4.37 19.87 -7.94
N TRP A 306 3.56 19.29 -7.04
CA TRP A 306 2.78 18.08 -7.31
C TRP A 306 1.77 18.29 -8.45
N LYS A 307 1.09 19.44 -8.46
CA LYS A 307 0.19 19.78 -9.56
C LYS A 307 0.91 19.97 -10.91
N HIS A 308 2.16 20.41 -10.89
CA HIS A 308 2.93 20.55 -12.11
C HIS A 308 3.36 19.18 -12.67
N ILE A 309 3.81 18.25 -11.83
CA ILE A 309 4.18 16.91 -12.31
C ILE A 309 2.97 16.14 -12.82
N GLN A 310 1.80 16.28 -12.21
CA GLN A 310 0.55 15.66 -12.71
C GLN A 310 0.20 16.14 -14.13
N LYS A 311 0.49 17.39 -14.49
CA LYS A 311 0.28 17.94 -15.83
C LYS A 311 1.21 17.35 -16.90
N LEU A 312 2.22 16.59 -16.51
CA LEU A 312 3.10 15.89 -17.46
C LEU A 312 2.44 14.61 -18.02
N ALA A 313 1.38 14.09 -17.41
CA ALA A 313 0.74 12.85 -17.85
C ALA A 313 0.36 12.87 -19.35
N PRO A 314 -0.34 13.89 -19.89
CA PRO A 314 -0.67 13.91 -21.32
C PRO A 314 0.59 14.05 -22.22
N VAL A 315 1.65 14.66 -21.75
CA VAL A 315 2.93 14.75 -22.50
C VAL A 315 3.57 13.36 -22.56
N TRP A 316 3.54 12.62 -21.47
CA TRP A 316 4.04 11.23 -21.44
C TRP A 316 3.19 10.30 -22.32
N ASP A 317 1.86 10.48 -22.33
CA ASP A 317 0.98 9.73 -23.23
C ASP A 317 1.34 9.95 -24.70
N ASP A 318 1.63 11.20 -25.09
CA ASP A 318 2.07 11.53 -26.45
C ASP A 318 3.42 10.86 -26.78
N LEU A 319 4.40 10.91 -25.89
CA LEU A 319 5.70 10.25 -26.04
C LEU A 319 5.57 8.72 -26.13
N ILE A 320 4.72 8.11 -25.32
CA ILE A 320 4.43 6.68 -25.35
C ILE A 320 3.79 6.29 -26.68
N ASN A 321 2.83 7.07 -27.17
CA ASN A 321 2.17 6.85 -28.46
C ASN A 321 3.16 6.98 -29.62
N GLU A 322 4.05 7.96 -29.58
CA GLU A 322 5.11 8.12 -30.57
C GLU A 322 6.06 6.91 -30.57
N PHE A 323 6.56 6.50 -29.40
CA PHE A 323 7.41 5.32 -29.24
C PHE A 323 6.74 4.06 -29.78
N ASN A 324 5.48 3.81 -29.41
CA ASN A 324 4.73 2.65 -29.87
C ASN A 324 4.52 2.66 -31.39
N SER A 325 4.34 3.84 -31.99
CA SER A 325 4.23 4.01 -33.45
C SER A 325 5.56 3.69 -34.16
N GLN A 326 6.68 4.18 -33.60
CA GLN A 326 8.00 3.98 -34.18
C GLN A 326 8.48 2.53 -34.07
N THR A 327 8.17 1.84 -32.97
CA THR A 327 8.57 0.46 -32.72
C THR A 327 7.60 -0.57 -33.33
N GLY A 328 6.43 -0.16 -33.75
CA GLY A 328 5.41 -1.06 -34.31
C GLY A 328 4.80 -2.04 -33.28
N LEU A 329 5.01 -1.80 -31.98
CA LEU A 329 4.52 -2.65 -30.89
C LEU A 329 2.98 -2.61 -30.78
N ILE A 330 2.35 -1.50 -31.11
CA ILE A 330 0.89 -1.40 -31.21
C ILE A 330 0.53 -1.45 -32.70
N LYS A 331 -0.05 -2.56 -33.14
CA LYS A 331 -0.76 -2.57 -34.43
C LYS A 331 -2.01 -1.72 -34.25
N THR A 332 -2.01 -0.52 -34.82
CA THR A 332 -3.26 0.26 -34.98
C THR A 332 -4.28 -0.63 -35.68
N LYS A 333 -5.38 -0.92 -34.98
CA LYS A 333 -6.53 -1.63 -35.54
C LYS A 333 -7.21 -0.79 -36.60
#